data_a8d797fee7d1b5149fc9ba636135a4f6
#
_entry.id   a8d797fee7d1b5149fc9ba636135a4f6
#
_cell.length_a   1.000
_cell.length_b   1.000
_cell.length_c   1.000
_cell.angle_alpha   90.00
_cell.angle_beta   90.00
_cell.angle_gamma   90.00
#
_symmetry.space_group_name_H-M   'P 1'
#
loop_
_entity.id
_entity.type
_entity.pdbx_description
1 polymer ?
#
loop_
_entity_poly.entity_id
_entity_poly.type
_entity_poly.pdbx_seq_one_letter_code
_entity_poly.pdbx_strand_id
1 'polypeptide(L)'
;YSIVYSEKYPYALEIAKKLQTFFSKADGVTLEIKKDSAEKQEKEILVGNTNRYTSKLDENKFAVTQKGQKLIFEGGHFAMTEKAADWFMTVKREKGKAAVLSGTADDFKATLSGGYKYVWGDEFDGSGIDHSKWDTEKTMMNGTQTLYVARGEDAEKLGTLNISDGRLKISAFRYFNQLAKEYNYVTSEINTWLKLSYLYGYAEIRAKVPMQQGAFPSWWVTNAWCPSIFSKLGYAYDDVPYHVEMDIFESFASDSTIVPNIHKWWQRATADKFKMPSGYHSEYPAETKKQYTFKNTTNLKNEYHTYGFKWTPEEMTVSVDGTEYMTFNMKNGFNGENEYNEYLAQPFFFIFTNYVMVPDYTDMNTNGKQVVPAEMPYEFFIDYIRLYQTEKEGMYYLGE
;
A
#
# COMPACT_ATOMS: atom_id res chain seq x y z
N TYR A 1 2.28 -10.67 32.48
CA TYR A 1 1.14 -10.23 31.67
C TYR A 1 0.77 -11.32 30.68
N SER A 2 -0.53 -11.43 30.38
CA SER A 2 -1.05 -12.13 29.21
C SER A 2 -1.75 -11.12 28.29
N ILE A 3 -1.74 -11.37 26.98
CA ILE A 3 -2.49 -10.56 26.00
C ILE A 3 -3.86 -11.20 25.84
N VAL A 4 -4.92 -10.44 26.03
CA VAL A 4 -6.30 -10.93 26.04
C VAL A 4 -7.09 -10.27 24.92
N TYR A 5 -7.74 -11.09 24.12
CA TYR A 5 -8.59 -10.67 23.01
C TYR A 5 -9.97 -11.36 23.08
N SER A 6 -10.96 -10.79 22.39
CA SER A 6 -12.28 -11.41 22.25
C SER A 6 -12.42 -12.14 20.93
N GLU A 7 -12.84 -13.41 20.97
CA GLU A 7 -13.15 -14.22 19.79
C GLU A 7 -14.29 -13.63 18.95
N LYS A 8 -15.10 -12.77 19.54
CA LYS A 8 -16.17 -12.05 18.85
C LYS A 8 -15.62 -11.10 17.76
N TYR A 9 -14.35 -10.72 17.90
CA TYR A 9 -13.69 -9.76 17.00
C TYR A 9 -12.40 -10.38 16.43
N PRO A 10 -12.44 -11.05 15.27
CA PRO A 10 -11.28 -11.76 14.70
C PRO A 10 -10.01 -10.91 14.56
N TYR A 11 -10.16 -9.61 14.24
CA TYR A 11 -9.05 -8.67 14.13
C TYR A 11 -8.23 -8.53 15.42
N ALA A 12 -8.85 -8.72 16.59
CA ALA A 12 -8.20 -8.55 17.87
C ALA A 12 -7.11 -9.62 18.12
N LEU A 13 -7.25 -10.79 17.51
CA LEU A 13 -6.23 -11.83 17.56
C LEU A 13 -4.97 -11.40 16.77
N GLU A 14 -5.14 -10.77 15.62
CA GLU A 14 -4.01 -10.31 14.80
C GLU A 14 -3.23 -9.20 15.52
N ILE A 15 -3.94 -8.26 16.14
CA ILE A 15 -3.31 -7.23 16.97
C ILE A 15 -2.58 -7.87 18.18
N ALA A 16 -3.17 -8.88 18.81
CA ALA A 16 -2.55 -9.59 19.92
C ALA A 16 -1.24 -10.29 19.52
N LYS A 17 -1.21 -10.94 18.35
CA LYS A 17 0.00 -11.56 17.79
C LYS A 17 1.08 -10.52 17.47
N LYS A 18 0.68 -9.38 16.89
CA LYS A 18 1.57 -8.26 16.59
C LYS A 18 2.23 -7.72 17.85
N LEU A 19 1.48 -7.49 18.90
CA LEU A 19 1.99 -7.08 20.21
C LEU A 19 2.89 -8.15 20.85
N GLN A 20 2.53 -9.44 20.79
CA GLN A 20 3.35 -10.53 21.28
C GLN A 20 4.73 -10.55 20.60
N THR A 21 4.75 -10.44 19.28
CA THR A 21 5.97 -10.39 18.48
C THR A 21 6.83 -9.18 18.87
N PHE A 22 6.19 -8.02 19.03
CA PHE A 22 6.87 -6.81 19.44
C PHE A 22 7.54 -6.96 20.83
N PHE A 23 6.80 -7.42 21.86
CA PHE A 23 7.35 -7.60 23.20
C PHE A 23 8.46 -8.67 23.24
N SER A 24 8.33 -9.73 22.45
CA SER A 24 9.38 -10.74 22.31
C SER A 24 10.66 -10.16 21.74
N LYS A 25 10.58 -9.32 20.68
CA LYS A 25 11.74 -8.69 20.06
C LYS A 25 12.32 -7.53 20.88
N ALA A 26 11.46 -6.69 21.47
CA ALA A 26 11.90 -5.46 22.14
C ALA A 26 12.32 -5.69 23.60
N ASP A 27 11.66 -6.59 24.31
CA ASP A 27 11.83 -6.81 25.73
C ASP A 27 12.32 -8.22 26.09
N GLY A 28 12.46 -9.12 25.09
CA GLY A 28 12.83 -10.53 25.32
C GLY A 28 11.76 -11.35 26.03
N VAL A 29 10.50 -10.88 26.05
CA VAL A 29 9.41 -11.51 26.80
C VAL A 29 8.33 -12.01 25.86
N THR A 30 8.11 -13.32 25.79
CA THR A 30 6.99 -13.90 25.05
C THR A 30 5.77 -13.97 25.97
N LEU A 31 4.78 -13.14 25.68
CA LEU A 31 3.52 -13.09 26.43
C LEU A 31 2.54 -14.13 25.88
N GLU A 32 1.79 -14.76 26.77
CA GLU A 32 0.75 -15.70 26.37
C GLU A 32 -0.46 -14.96 25.82
N ILE A 33 -1.02 -15.43 24.68
CA ILE A 33 -2.26 -14.89 24.10
C ILE A 33 -3.42 -15.74 24.59
N LYS A 34 -4.43 -15.10 25.17
CA LYS A 34 -5.62 -15.73 25.75
C LYS A 34 -6.90 -15.14 25.20
N LYS A 35 -7.91 -15.99 25.08
CA LYS A 35 -9.29 -15.56 24.82
C LYS A 35 -9.85 -14.86 26.07
N ASP A 36 -10.78 -13.95 25.87
CA ASP A 36 -11.44 -13.25 26.96
C ASP A 36 -12.38 -14.15 27.78
N SER A 37 -12.69 -15.34 27.29
CA SER A 37 -13.37 -16.41 28.03
C SER A 37 -12.48 -17.09 29.09
N ALA A 38 -11.15 -16.96 29.02
CA ALA A 38 -10.23 -17.52 30.00
C ALA A 38 -10.35 -16.83 31.37
N GLU A 39 -9.81 -17.46 32.42
CA GLU A 39 -9.80 -16.90 33.76
C GLU A 39 -9.13 -15.52 33.81
N LYS A 40 -9.75 -14.57 34.51
CA LYS A 40 -9.25 -13.20 34.63
C LYS A 40 -8.00 -13.16 35.50
N GLN A 41 -6.99 -12.44 35.00
CA GLN A 41 -5.75 -12.20 35.75
C GLN A 41 -5.65 -10.71 36.11
N GLU A 42 -4.84 -10.43 37.15
CA GLU A 42 -4.59 -9.05 37.56
C GLU A 42 -3.81 -8.27 36.51
N LYS A 43 -2.79 -8.90 35.92
CA LYS A 43 -1.90 -8.30 34.92
C LYS A 43 -2.25 -8.79 33.54
N GLU A 44 -3.01 -7.98 32.80
CA GLU A 44 -3.45 -8.29 31.43
C GLU A 44 -3.20 -7.12 30.49
N ILE A 45 -2.95 -7.44 29.25
CA ILE A 45 -3.00 -6.52 28.12
C ILE A 45 -4.28 -6.81 27.36
N LEU A 46 -5.22 -5.87 27.39
CA LEU A 46 -6.52 -6.02 26.72
C LEU A 46 -6.46 -5.40 25.33
N VAL A 47 -6.92 -6.13 24.33
CA VAL A 47 -6.94 -5.69 22.93
C VAL A 47 -8.39 -5.47 22.50
N GLY A 48 -8.75 -4.20 22.30
CA GLY A 48 -10.09 -3.80 21.91
C GLY A 48 -11.16 -4.14 22.93
N ASN A 49 -12.36 -4.33 22.42
CA ASN A 49 -13.51 -4.73 23.22
C ASN A 49 -13.39 -6.21 23.65
N THR A 50 -13.54 -6.45 24.93
CA THR A 50 -13.52 -7.79 25.54
C THR A 50 -14.66 -7.92 26.55
N ASN A 51 -14.90 -9.09 27.09
CA ASN A 51 -15.86 -9.26 28.21
C ASN A 51 -15.37 -8.59 29.54
N ARG A 52 -14.16 -7.99 29.53
CA ARG A 52 -13.52 -7.32 30.67
C ARG A 52 -13.50 -5.81 30.54
N TYR A 53 -13.63 -5.33 29.31
CA TYR A 53 -13.55 -3.92 28.98
C TYR A 53 -14.29 -3.63 27.66
N THR A 54 -14.99 -2.51 27.63
CA THR A 54 -15.60 -1.97 26.41
C THR A 54 -15.14 -0.53 26.24
N SER A 55 -14.60 -0.20 25.06
CA SER A 55 -14.22 1.17 24.72
C SER A 55 -15.45 2.08 24.64
N LYS A 56 -15.24 3.34 25.04
CA LYS A 56 -16.23 4.42 24.93
C LYS A 56 -15.70 5.56 24.08
N LEU A 57 -14.64 5.31 23.33
CA LEU A 57 -14.05 6.31 22.45
C LEU A 57 -14.94 6.53 21.23
N ASP A 58 -14.91 7.77 20.75
CA ASP A 58 -15.50 8.12 19.47
C ASP A 58 -14.79 7.36 18.33
N GLU A 59 -15.47 7.19 17.23
CA GLU A 59 -15.09 6.31 16.13
C GLU A 59 -13.68 6.56 15.58
N ASN A 60 -13.22 7.82 15.54
CA ASN A 60 -11.90 8.22 15.03
C ASN A 60 -10.80 8.34 16.11
N LYS A 61 -11.08 7.91 17.34
CA LYS A 61 -10.15 8.03 18.47
C LYS A 61 -9.57 6.69 18.88
N PHE A 62 -8.35 6.73 19.37
CA PHE A 62 -7.70 5.59 19.99
C PHE A 62 -6.98 5.99 21.28
N ALA A 63 -6.71 5.01 22.12
CA ALA A 63 -5.93 5.21 23.32
C ALA A 63 -5.18 3.94 23.74
N VAL A 64 -4.06 4.13 24.39
CA VAL A 64 -3.41 3.11 25.22
C VAL A 64 -3.49 3.58 26.66
N THR A 65 -4.31 2.92 27.44
CA THR A 65 -4.63 3.35 28.81
C THR A 65 -4.21 2.29 29.83
N GLN A 66 -3.86 2.75 31.02
CA GLN A 66 -3.59 1.87 32.15
C GLN A 66 -4.73 1.98 33.18
N LYS A 67 -5.36 0.86 33.49
CA LYS A 67 -6.37 0.77 34.56
C LYS A 67 -5.93 -0.29 35.57
N GLY A 68 -5.46 0.16 36.73
CA GLY A 68 -4.80 -0.71 37.72
C GLY A 68 -3.55 -1.33 37.11
N GLN A 69 -3.49 -2.66 37.08
CA GLN A 69 -2.38 -3.42 36.47
C GLN A 69 -2.69 -3.91 35.06
N LYS A 70 -3.76 -3.39 34.44
CA LYS A 70 -4.11 -3.72 33.05
C LYS A 70 -3.67 -2.62 32.11
N LEU A 71 -3.06 -3.01 31.00
CA LEU A 71 -2.79 -2.14 29.85
C LEU A 71 -3.85 -2.39 28.78
N ILE A 72 -4.50 -1.35 28.30
CA ILE A 72 -5.64 -1.46 27.38
C ILE A 72 -5.31 -0.73 26.08
N PHE A 73 -5.34 -1.46 24.98
CA PHE A 73 -5.29 -0.94 23.64
C PHE A 73 -6.71 -0.81 23.11
N GLU A 74 -7.19 0.39 22.96
CA GLU A 74 -8.58 0.65 22.60
C GLU A 74 -8.74 1.65 21.47
N GLY A 75 -9.78 1.48 20.69
CA GLY A 75 -10.21 2.41 19.65
C GLY A 75 -11.72 2.50 19.58
N GLY A 76 -12.24 3.55 18.97
CA GLY A 76 -13.67 3.69 18.70
C GLY A 76 -14.19 2.59 17.77
N HIS A 77 -13.34 2.09 16.88
CA HIS A 77 -13.55 0.85 16.11
C HIS A 77 -12.24 0.06 15.98
N PHE A 78 -12.27 -1.09 15.33
CA PHE A 78 -11.13 -2.02 15.33
C PHE A 78 -9.86 -1.44 14.68
N ALA A 79 -9.97 -0.68 13.57
CA ALA A 79 -8.81 -0.05 12.94
C ALA A 79 -8.12 0.96 13.88
N MET A 80 -8.89 1.68 14.70
CA MET A 80 -8.35 2.55 15.73
C MET A 80 -7.68 1.77 16.87
N THR A 81 -8.19 0.60 17.23
CA THR A 81 -7.51 -0.29 18.20
C THR A 81 -6.14 -0.75 17.68
N GLU A 82 -6.04 -1.04 16.39
CA GLU A 82 -4.78 -1.39 15.76
C GLU A 82 -3.80 -0.20 15.73
N LYS A 83 -4.29 1.00 15.39
CA LYS A 83 -3.49 2.24 15.45
C LYS A 83 -2.97 2.52 16.85
N ALA A 84 -3.74 2.21 17.90
CA ALA A 84 -3.25 2.31 19.26
C ALA A 84 -2.04 1.39 19.50
N ALA A 85 -2.08 0.16 18.99
CA ALA A 85 -0.98 -0.77 19.11
C ALA A 85 0.25 -0.30 18.31
N ASP A 86 0.05 0.18 17.07
CA ASP A 86 1.12 0.67 16.21
C ASP A 86 1.81 1.90 16.79
N TRP A 87 1.04 2.85 17.29
CA TRP A 87 1.61 4.02 17.95
C TRP A 87 2.40 3.66 19.20
N PHE A 88 1.85 2.80 20.04
CA PHE A 88 2.56 2.31 21.21
C PHE A 88 3.92 1.68 20.86
N MET A 89 3.94 0.81 19.86
CA MET A 89 5.16 0.17 19.40
C MET A 89 6.18 1.18 18.88
N THR A 90 5.74 2.18 18.12
CA THR A 90 6.58 3.26 17.61
C THR A 90 7.16 4.10 18.73
N VAL A 91 6.32 4.59 19.64
CA VAL A 91 6.77 5.42 20.77
C VAL A 91 7.70 4.65 21.70
N LYS A 92 7.45 3.35 21.93
CA LYS A 92 8.33 2.52 22.76
C LYS A 92 9.69 2.32 22.12
N ARG A 93 9.75 2.11 20.81
CA ARG A 93 11.03 1.99 20.08
C ARG A 93 11.87 3.27 20.17
N GLU A 94 11.26 4.42 19.99
CA GLU A 94 11.96 5.70 19.92
C GLU A 94 12.43 6.20 21.30
N LYS A 95 11.60 6.00 22.32
CA LYS A 95 11.82 6.61 23.65
C LYS A 95 12.21 5.62 24.76
N GLY A 96 12.25 4.33 24.47
CA GLY A 96 12.55 3.29 25.46
C GLY A 96 11.53 3.17 26.60
N LYS A 97 10.46 4.01 26.59
CA LYS A 97 9.40 4.03 27.60
C LYS A 97 8.06 4.09 26.89
N ALA A 98 7.21 3.13 27.17
CA ALA A 98 5.80 3.25 26.84
C ALA A 98 5.10 4.03 27.95
N ALA A 99 4.49 5.13 27.60
CA ALA A 99 3.59 5.88 28.46
C ALA A 99 2.14 5.49 28.14
N VAL A 100 1.23 5.86 28.99
CA VAL A 100 -0.19 5.92 28.66
C VAL A 100 -0.36 6.95 27.53
N LEU A 101 -0.94 6.53 26.42
CA LEU A 101 -1.06 7.31 25.21
C LEU A 101 -2.52 7.42 24.82
N SER A 102 -2.91 8.61 24.39
CA SER A 102 -4.21 8.83 23.79
C SER A 102 -4.04 9.79 22.60
N GLY A 103 -4.80 9.56 21.56
CA GLY A 103 -4.71 10.40 20.38
C GLY A 103 -5.82 10.11 19.38
N THR A 104 -5.75 10.80 18.28
CA THR A 104 -6.56 10.60 17.09
C THR A 104 -5.68 10.01 15.99
N ALA A 105 -6.28 9.62 14.86
CA ALA A 105 -5.53 9.24 13.67
C ALA A 105 -4.54 10.34 13.24
N ASP A 106 -4.87 11.62 13.47
CA ASP A 106 -4.00 12.74 13.11
C ASP A 106 -2.75 12.84 14.00
N ASP A 107 -2.87 12.52 15.29
CA ASP A 107 -1.71 12.48 16.20
C ASP A 107 -0.70 11.39 15.80
N PHE A 108 -1.19 10.26 15.32
CA PHE A 108 -0.34 9.18 14.82
C PHE A 108 0.45 9.60 13.58
N LYS A 109 -0.16 10.39 12.69
CA LYS A 109 0.45 10.87 11.44
C LYS A 109 1.62 11.82 11.67
N ALA A 110 1.72 12.46 12.83
CA ALA A 110 2.70 13.52 13.10
C ALA A 110 4.11 13.04 13.48
N THR A 111 4.37 11.75 13.60
CA THR A 111 5.56 11.22 14.32
C THR A 111 6.51 10.36 13.48
N LEU A 112 6.94 10.81 12.31
CA LEU A 112 8.09 10.18 11.63
C LEU A 112 9.41 10.87 11.98
N SER A 113 10.47 10.06 12.20
CA SER A 113 11.83 10.56 12.41
C SER A 113 12.39 11.23 11.15
N GLY A 114 13.44 12.05 11.28
CA GLY A 114 14.16 12.61 10.12
C GLY A 114 13.55 13.86 9.51
N GLY A 115 12.65 14.55 10.21
CA GLY A 115 12.07 15.81 9.74
C GLY A 115 10.91 15.64 8.73
N TYR A 116 10.46 14.40 8.53
CA TYR A 116 9.29 14.10 7.72
C TYR A 116 8.01 14.52 8.44
N LYS A 117 7.17 15.27 7.75
CA LYS A 117 5.85 15.70 8.21
C LYS A 117 4.77 15.08 7.31
N TYR A 118 3.69 14.65 7.90
CA TYR A 118 2.52 14.20 7.15
C TYR A 118 1.97 15.35 6.31
N VAL A 119 1.78 15.08 5.02
CA VAL A 119 1.25 16.09 4.08
C VAL A 119 -0.04 15.65 3.39
N TRP A 120 -0.23 14.34 3.20
CA TRP A 120 -1.43 13.80 2.56
C TRP A 120 -1.60 12.32 2.90
N GLY A 121 -2.84 11.83 2.81
CA GLY A 121 -3.14 10.41 2.89
C GLY A 121 -4.61 10.13 3.04
N ASP A 122 -4.92 8.85 3.15
CA ASP A 122 -6.25 8.34 3.41
C ASP A 122 -6.17 7.16 4.37
N GLU A 123 -6.98 7.20 5.41
CA GLU A 123 -7.11 6.15 6.41
C GLU A 123 -8.25 5.19 6.06
N PHE A 124 -8.97 5.46 4.99
CA PHE A 124 -10.12 4.70 4.51
C PHE A 124 -11.18 4.44 5.60
N ASP A 125 -11.32 5.37 6.53
CA ASP A 125 -12.26 5.30 7.66
C ASP A 125 -13.63 5.92 7.36
N GLY A 126 -13.83 6.38 6.11
CA GLY A 126 -15.11 6.87 5.61
C GLY A 126 -16.12 5.76 5.30
N SER A 127 -17.32 6.17 4.90
CA SER A 127 -18.41 5.26 4.50
C SER A 127 -18.34 4.83 3.03
N GLY A 128 -17.42 5.38 2.25
CA GLY A 128 -17.21 5.13 0.82
C GLY A 128 -15.92 5.78 0.33
N ILE A 129 -15.62 5.61 -0.95
CA ILE A 129 -14.44 6.20 -1.58
C ILE A 129 -14.54 7.71 -1.57
N ASP A 130 -13.49 8.39 -1.10
CA ASP A 130 -13.37 9.84 -1.17
C ASP A 130 -12.92 10.28 -2.57
N HIS A 131 -13.87 10.58 -3.45
CA HIS A 131 -13.60 11.00 -4.83
C HIS A 131 -12.90 12.38 -4.93
N SER A 132 -12.74 13.11 -3.83
CA SER A 132 -11.87 14.29 -3.82
C SER A 132 -10.38 13.92 -3.77
N LYS A 133 -10.06 12.72 -3.29
CA LYS A 133 -8.71 12.17 -3.21
C LYS A 133 -8.41 11.14 -4.29
N TRP A 134 -9.43 10.43 -4.76
CA TRP A 134 -9.28 9.25 -5.62
C TRP A 134 -10.03 9.41 -6.94
N ASP A 135 -9.37 8.99 -7.98
CA ASP A 135 -9.99 8.76 -9.29
C ASP A 135 -10.23 7.25 -9.49
N THR A 136 -11.42 6.89 -9.93
CA THR A 136 -11.84 5.53 -10.25
C THR A 136 -12.31 5.38 -11.68
N GLU A 137 -12.41 6.49 -12.42
CA GLU A 137 -12.86 6.52 -13.81
C GLU A 137 -11.72 6.28 -14.80
N LYS A 138 -10.54 6.86 -14.52
CA LYS A 138 -9.35 6.65 -15.32
C LYS A 138 -8.61 5.42 -14.86
N THR A 139 -8.37 4.50 -15.76
CA THR A 139 -7.49 3.35 -15.53
C THR A 139 -6.25 3.47 -16.40
N MET A 140 -5.11 3.14 -15.83
CA MET A 140 -3.82 3.15 -16.53
C MET A 140 -3.58 1.83 -17.25
N MET A 141 -4.16 0.76 -16.74
CA MET A 141 -4.09 -0.55 -17.40
C MET A 141 -5.39 -0.86 -18.16
N ASN A 142 -5.25 -1.52 -19.27
CA ASN A 142 -6.38 -1.94 -20.09
C ASN A 142 -6.85 -3.35 -19.68
N GLY A 143 -8.16 -3.58 -19.76
CA GLY A 143 -8.70 -4.94 -19.71
C GLY A 143 -8.25 -5.77 -20.91
N THR A 144 -8.46 -7.08 -20.80
CA THR A 144 -8.26 -8.05 -21.89
C THR A 144 -9.63 -8.57 -22.39
N GLN A 145 -9.62 -9.52 -23.32
CA GLN A 145 -10.89 -10.15 -23.75
C GLN A 145 -11.61 -10.86 -22.61
N THR A 146 -10.85 -11.39 -21.64
CA THR A 146 -11.39 -12.16 -20.51
C THR A 146 -11.31 -11.42 -19.17
N LEU A 147 -10.70 -10.26 -19.11
CA LEU A 147 -10.60 -9.43 -17.90
C LEU A 147 -11.27 -8.06 -18.11
N TYR A 148 -12.35 -7.83 -17.39
CA TYR A 148 -13.04 -6.54 -17.35
C TYR A 148 -12.51 -5.69 -16.17
N VAL A 149 -12.11 -4.46 -16.48
CA VAL A 149 -11.72 -3.47 -15.47
C VAL A 149 -12.90 -2.54 -15.25
N ALA A 150 -13.62 -2.74 -14.16
CA ALA A 150 -14.75 -1.92 -13.78
C ALA A 150 -14.28 -0.54 -13.29
N ARG A 151 -15.06 0.49 -13.56
CA ARG A 151 -14.72 1.91 -13.33
C ARG A 151 -15.86 2.64 -12.64
N GLY A 152 -15.52 3.71 -11.92
CA GLY A 152 -16.49 4.60 -11.31
C GLY A 152 -17.56 3.86 -10.50
N GLU A 153 -18.79 4.27 -10.68
CA GLU A 153 -19.94 3.62 -10.00
C GLU A 153 -20.08 2.12 -10.29
N ASP A 154 -19.65 1.63 -11.45
CA ASP A 154 -19.72 0.20 -11.76
C ASP A 154 -18.74 -0.59 -10.90
N ALA A 155 -17.58 -0.05 -10.57
CA ALA A 155 -16.63 -0.68 -9.68
C ALA A 155 -17.20 -0.87 -8.27
N GLU A 156 -17.88 0.15 -7.75
CA GLU A 156 -18.53 0.11 -6.45
C GLU A 156 -19.75 -0.82 -6.45
N LYS A 157 -20.61 -0.71 -7.48
CA LYS A 157 -21.81 -1.57 -7.64
C LYS A 157 -21.49 -3.04 -7.79
N LEU A 158 -20.41 -3.37 -8.49
CA LEU A 158 -19.93 -4.75 -8.62
C LEU A 158 -19.17 -5.22 -7.38
N GLY A 159 -18.75 -4.31 -6.50
CA GLY A 159 -17.99 -4.63 -5.29
C GLY A 159 -16.51 -4.92 -5.57
N THR A 160 -15.98 -4.50 -6.73
CA THR A 160 -14.56 -4.58 -7.03
C THR A 160 -13.75 -3.50 -6.31
N LEU A 161 -14.39 -2.35 -5.99
CA LEU A 161 -13.90 -1.33 -5.07
C LEU A 161 -14.89 -1.15 -3.93
N ASN A 162 -14.40 -1.18 -2.69
CA ASN A 162 -15.24 -1.01 -1.51
C ASN A 162 -14.43 -0.44 -0.35
N ILE A 163 -15.06 0.45 0.44
CA ILE A 163 -14.57 0.84 1.75
C ILE A 163 -15.41 0.09 2.79
N SER A 164 -14.79 -0.73 3.57
CA SER A 164 -15.44 -1.44 4.67
C SER A 164 -14.49 -1.67 5.83
N ASP A 165 -15.02 -1.53 7.04
CA ASP A 165 -14.25 -1.76 8.26
C ASP A 165 -12.96 -0.92 8.34
N GLY A 166 -13.01 0.34 7.86
CA GLY A 166 -11.86 1.24 7.85
C GLY A 166 -10.74 0.82 6.89
N ARG A 167 -11.09 0.23 5.75
CA ARG A 167 -10.12 -0.25 4.75
C ARG A 167 -10.65 -0.08 3.34
N LEU A 168 -9.74 0.21 2.43
CA LEU A 168 -9.99 0.02 1.00
C LEU A 168 -9.82 -1.46 0.67
N LYS A 169 -10.78 -2.00 -0.04
CA LYS A 169 -10.73 -3.34 -0.62
C LYS A 169 -10.82 -3.27 -2.13
N ILE A 170 -9.82 -3.81 -2.83
CA ILE A 170 -9.83 -4.01 -4.27
C ILE A 170 -9.98 -5.51 -4.51
N SER A 171 -11.11 -5.91 -5.10
CA SER A 171 -11.44 -7.32 -5.32
C SER A 171 -11.33 -7.69 -6.79
N ALA A 172 -10.80 -8.88 -7.04
CA ALA A 172 -10.85 -9.51 -8.34
C ALA A 172 -11.55 -10.88 -8.22
N PHE A 173 -12.53 -11.14 -9.09
CA PHE A 173 -13.30 -12.37 -9.04
C PHE A 173 -13.87 -12.77 -10.41
N ARG A 174 -14.38 -13.99 -10.50
CA ARG A 174 -15.10 -14.46 -11.70
C ARG A 174 -16.55 -13.98 -11.66
N TYR A 175 -17.03 -13.47 -12.76
CA TYR A 175 -18.44 -13.11 -12.92
C TYR A 175 -19.00 -13.64 -14.24
N PHE A 176 -20.30 -13.85 -14.28
CA PHE A 176 -20.98 -14.29 -15.49
C PHE A 176 -21.38 -13.07 -16.34
N ASN A 177 -20.78 -12.94 -17.52
CA ASN A 177 -21.14 -11.90 -18.48
C ASN A 177 -22.44 -12.31 -19.19
N GLN A 178 -23.54 -11.64 -18.87
CA GLN A 178 -24.87 -11.92 -19.43
C GLN A 178 -24.94 -11.71 -20.95
N LEU A 179 -24.19 -10.75 -21.47
CA LEU A 179 -24.18 -10.42 -22.91
C LEU A 179 -23.39 -11.45 -23.70
N ALA A 180 -22.19 -11.77 -23.23
CA ALA A 180 -21.30 -12.74 -23.86
C ALA A 180 -21.69 -14.19 -23.53
N LYS A 181 -22.54 -14.41 -22.50
CA LYS A 181 -22.93 -15.73 -21.98
C LYS A 181 -21.73 -16.59 -21.57
N GLU A 182 -20.74 -15.98 -21.00
CA GLU A 182 -19.51 -16.62 -20.56
C GLU A 182 -19.05 -16.09 -19.19
N TYR A 183 -18.19 -16.86 -18.53
CA TYR A 183 -17.54 -16.41 -17.29
C TYR A 183 -16.25 -15.67 -17.64
N ASN A 184 -16.18 -14.44 -17.20
CA ASN A 184 -15.00 -13.58 -17.29
C ASN A 184 -14.46 -13.27 -15.89
N TYR A 185 -13.39 -12.53 -15.84
CA TYR A 185 -12.85 -11.95 -14.62
C TYR A 185 -13.17 -10.46 -14.57
N VAL A 186 -13.37 -9.95 -13.37
CA VAL A 186 -13.58 -8.53 -13.13
C VAL A 186 -12.68 -8.06 -11.99
N THR A 187 -12.16 -6.87 -12.14
CA THR A 187 -11.36 -6.15 -11.14
C THR A 187 -11.54 -4.65 -11.29
N SER A 188 -10.78 -3.88 -10.51
CA SER A 188 -10.70 -2.42 -10.64
C SER A 188 -9.30 -1.91 -10.31
N GLU A 189 -9.09 -0.67 -10.67
CA GLU A 189 -7.95 0.16 -10.31
C GLU A 189 -8.47 1.40 -9.56
N ILE A 190 -7.67 1.92 -8.64
CA ILE A 190 -7.91 3.21 -7.99
C ILE A 190 -6.60 3.99 -7.96
N ASN A 191 -6.66 5.28 -8.27
CA ASN A 191 -5.47 6.10 -8.39
C ASN A 191 -5.72 7.54 -7.97
N THR A 192 -4.65 8.35 -7.89
CA THR A 192 -4.74 9.78 -7.56
C THR A 192 -4.54 10.69 -8.77
N TRP A 193 -4.81 10.20 -9.99
CA TRP A 193 -4.72 10.98 -11.21
C TRP A 193 -5.58 12.24 -11.14
N LEU A 194 -4.97 13.42 -11.44
CA LEU A 194 -5.57 14.75 -11.32
C LEU A 194 -6.11 15.11 -9.92
N LYS A 195 -5.88 14.29 -8.91
CA LYS A 195 -6.27 14.57 -7.51
C LYS A 195 -5.06 14.93 -6.65
N LEU A 196 -3.98 14.14 -6.77
CA LEU A 196 -2.71 14.38 -6.10
C LEU A 196 -1.56 13.95 -7.00
N SER A 197 -0.54 14.78 -7.07
CA SER A 197 0.80 14.38 -7.49
C SER A 197 1.81 14.93 -6.50
N TYR A 198 2.92 14.22 -6.33
CA TYR A 198 3.95 14.60 -5.37
C TYR A 198 5.35 14.40 -5.96
N LEU A 199 6.26 15.25 -5.54
CA LEU A 199 7.68 15.17 -5.83
C LEU A 199 8.42 14.94 -4.53
N TYR A 200 9.16 13.85 -4.45
CA TYR A 200 9.91 13.39 -3.29
C TYR A 200 9.06 13.16 -2.02
N GLY A 201 9.62 12.45 -1.09
CA GLY A 201 8.99 12.15 0.18
C GLY A 201 9.10 10.68 0.58
N TYR A 202 8.36 10.33 1.61
CA TYR A 202 8.17 8.97 2.07
C TYR A 202 6.67 8.63 2.03
N ALA A 203 6.31 7.70 1.19
CA ALA A 203 4.96 7.15 1.15
C ALA A 203 4.94 5.79 1.86
N GLU A 204 3.87 5.51 2.57
CA GLU A 204 3.68 4.27 3.29
C GLU A 204 2.24 3.78 3.14
N ILE A 205 2.08 2.50 2.87
CA ILE A 205 0.80 1.82 3.00
C ILE A 205 0.90 0.70 4.02
N ARG A 206 -0.19 0.42 4.71
CA ARG A 206 -0.36 -0.83 5.42
C ARG A 206 -1.38 -1.67 4.69
N ALA A 207 -0.97 -2.85 4.25
CA ALA A 207 -1.79 -3.64 3.34
C ALA A 207 -1.66 -5.14 3.59
N LYS A 208 -2.73 -5.86 3.24
CA LYS A 208 -2.74 -7.31 3.10
C LYS A 208 -2.90 -7.64 1.62
N VAL A 209 -1.83 -8.16 1.04
CA VAL A 209 -1.68 -8.37 -0.40
C VAL A 209 -2.11 -9.80 -0.76
N PRO A 210 -3.01 -9.99 -1.74
CA PRO A 210 -3.33 -11.32 -2.22
C PRO A 210 -2.14 -11.89 -3.02
N MET A 211 -1.65 -13.06 -2.59
CA MET A 211 -0.49 -13.73 -3.22
C MET A 211 -0.85 -15.14 -3.70
N GLN A 212 -2.11 -15.38 -4.02
CA GLN A 212 -2.56 -16.65 -4.58
C GLN A 212 -2.18 -16.76 -6.05
N GLN A 213 -2.10 -18.00 -6.54
CA GLN A 213 -1.85 -18.24 -7.94
C GLN A 213 -2.85 -17.52 -8.84
N GLY A 214 -2.35 -16.70 -9.75
CA GLY A 214 -3.15 -15.90 -10.67
C GLY A 214 -3.49 -14.49 -10.16
N ALA A 215 -3.20 -14.18 -8.91
CA ALA A 215 -3.31 -12.80 -8.42
C ALA A 215 -2.15 -11.94 -8.94
N PHE A 216 -2.47 -10.70 -9.28
CA PHE A 216 -1.50 -9.70 -9.71
C PHE A 216 -1.79 -8.34 -9.07
N PRO A 217 -1.62 -8.24 -7.75
CA PRO A 217 -1.71 -6.97 -7.04
C PRO A 217 -0.46 -6.14 -7.24
N SER A 218 -0.63 -4.82 -7.33
CA SER A 218 0.50 -3.88 -7.37
C SER A 218 0.20 -2.54 -6.71
N TRP A 219 1.25 -1.95 -6.18
CA TRP A 219 1.32 -0.55 -5.79
C TRP A 219 2.44 0.09 -6.59
N TRP A 220 2.09 1.07 -7.39
CA TRP A 220 3.00 1.74 -8.28
C TRP A 220 2.71 3.22 -8.41
N VAL A 221 3.63 3.95 -9.00
CA VAL A 221 3.53 5.38 -9.25
C VAL A 221 4.05 5.69 -10.64
N THR A 222 3.46 6.70 -11.28
CA THR A 222 3.93 7.16 -12.58
C THR A 222 3.70 8.65 -12.74
N ASN A 223 4.41 9.27 -13.69
CA ASN A 223 4.18 10.64 -14.16
C ASN A 223 3.49 10.67 -15.54
N ALA A 224 3.03 9.53 -16.02
CA ALA A 224 2.34 9.44 -17.29
C ALA A 224 1.01 10.21 -17.30
N TRP A 225 0.63 10.72 -18.47
CA TRP A 225 -0.70 11.31 -18.71
C TRP A 225 -1.12 12.45 -17.75
N CYS A 226 -0.16 13.22 -17.23
CA CYS A 226 -0.44 14.38 -16.39
C CYS A 226 0.03 15.69 -17.08
N PRO A 227 -0.54 16.10 -18.22
CA PRO A 227 -0.09 17.26 -18.99
C PRO A 227 -0.09 18.57 -18.19
N SER A 228 -1.07 18.75 -17.33
CA SER A 228 -1.22 19.93 -16.50
C SER A 228 -0.10 20.08 -15.47
N ILE A 229 0.35 18.97 -14.91
CA ILE A 229 1.45 18.98 -13.94
C ILE A 229 2.76 19.33 -14.64
N PHE A 230 3.00 18.77 -15.82
CA PHE A 230 4.15 19.14 -16.64
C PHE A 230 4.12 20.63 -16.99
N SER A 231 2.96 21.16 -17.34
CA SER A 231 2.79 22.59 -17.63
C SER A 231 3.08 23.47 -16.41
N LYS A 232 2.63 23.08 -15.22
CA LYS A 232 2.95 23.81 -13.96
C LYS A 232 4.45 23.81 -13.65
N LEU A 233 5.17 22.80 -14.10
CA LEU A 233 6.62 22.69 -13.97
C LEU A 233 7.39 23.38 -15.10
N GLY A 234 6.70 24.01 -16.04
CA GLY A 234 7.30 24.70 -17.18
C GLY A 234 7.68 23.82 -18.36
N TYR A 235 7.21 22.57 -18.39
CA TYR A 235 7.43 21.64 -19.50
C TYR A 235 6.19 21.53 -20.38
N ALA A 236 6.36 21.50 -21.68
CA ALA A 236 5.32 21.01 -22.56
C ALA A 236 5.30 19.47 -22.48
N TYR A 237 4.13 18.87 -22.31
CA TYR A 237 4.00 17.41 -22.24
C TYR A 237 4.61 16.69 -23.43
N ASP A 238 4.45 17.27 -24.62
CA ASP A 238 5.02 16.75 -25.89
C ASP A 238 6.55 16.94 -25.99
N ASP A 239 7.17 17.67 -25.08
CA ASP A 239 8.62 17.80 -25.01
C ASP A 239 9.28 16.74 -24.12
N VAL A 240 8.49 15.90 -23.47
CA VAL A 240 8.99 14.80 -22.63
C VAL A 240 9.12 13.54 -23.49
N PRO A 241 10.33 13.01 -23.73
CA PRO A 241 10.53 11.86 -24.60
C PRO A 241 9.98 10.56 -24.01
N TYR A 242 9.90 10.46 -22.71
CA TYR A 242 9.41 9.27 -22.02
C TYR A 242 8.80 9.65 -20.67
N HIS A 243 8.01 8.75 -20.13
CA HIS A 243 7.56 8.80 -18.76
C HIS A 243 8.18 7.65 -17.94
N VAL A 244 8.16 7.80 -16.63
CA VAL A 244 8.70 6.83 -15.69
C VAL A 244 7.56 6.20 -14.91
N GLU A 245 7.70 4.92 -14.66
CA GLU A 245 6.86 4.13 -13.77
C GLU A 245 7.76 3.51 -12.73
N MET A 246 7.37 3.60 -11.47
CA MET A 246 8.03 2.92 -10.38
C MET A 246 7.03 2.00 -9.70
N ASP A 247 7.27 0.71 -9.81
CA ASP A 247 6.52 -0.31 -9.09
C ASP A 247 7.16 -0.47 -7.72
N ILE A 248 6.46 -0.01 -6.69
CA ILE A 248 6.93 -0.19 -5.31
C ILE A 248 6.88 -1.68 -4.99
N PHE A 249 5.83 -2.33 -5.41
CA PHE A 249 5.79 -3.78 -5.50
C PHE A 249 4.78 -4.26 -6.55
N GLU A 250 5.10 -5.39 -7.15
CA GLU A 250 4.19 -6.25 -7.92
C GLU A 250 4.31 -7.67 -7.37
N SER A 251 3.24 -8.46 -7.44
CA SER A 251 3.28 -9.89 -7.16
C SER A 251 2.71 -10.67 -8.33
N PHE A 252 3.54 -11.55 -8.90
CA PHE A 252 3.19 -12.34 -10.07
C PHE A 252 2.87 -13.79 -9.68
N ALA A 253 1.64 -14.05 -9.28
CA ALA A 253 1.16 -15.41 -8.97
C ALA A 253 2.07 -16.22 -8.02
N SER A 254 2.74 -15.56 -7.10
CA SER A 254 3.75 -16.15 -6.21
C SER A 254 3.33 -16.02 -4.74
N ASP A 255 3.52 -17.10 -4.01
CA ASP A 255 3.11 -17.21 -2.60
C ASP A 255 3.87 -16.30 -1.62
N SER A 256 4.94 -15.62 -2.03
CA SER A 256 5.74 -14.81 -1.10
C SER A 256 6.74 -13.87 -1.76
N THR A 257 6.59 -13.60 -3.05
CA THR A 257 7.51 -12.73 -3.78
C THR A 257 6.84 -11.45 -4.18
N ILE A 258 7.43 -10.32 -3.78
CA ILE A 258 7.13 -9.00 -4.32
C ILE A 258 8.34 -8.52 -5.11
N VAL A 259 8.07 -7.90 -6.24
CA VAL A 259 9.10 -7.43 -7.17
C VAL A 259 8.96 -5.92 -7.32
N PRO A 260 9.93 -5.13 -6.89
CA PRO A 260 10.00 -3.73 -7.24
C PRO A 260 10.60 -3.58 -8.63
N ASN A 261 10.17 -2.56 -9.37
CA ASN A 261 10.67 -2.32 -10.71
C ASN A 261 10.68 -0.83 -11.06
N ILE A 262 11.48 -0.44 -12.03
CA ILE A 262 11.44 0.91 -12.61
C ILE A 262 11.42 0.75 -14.12
N HIS A 263 10.44 1.38 -14.75
CA HIS A 263 10.26 1.35 -16.18
C HIS A 263 10.45 2.73 -16.78
N LYS A 264 11.09 2.77 -17.93
CA LYS A 264 11.15 3.91 -18.82
C LYS A 264 10.26 3.61 -20.02
N TRP A 265 9.17 4.35 -20.11
CA TRP A 265 8.22 4.20 -21.21
C TRP A 265 8.36 5.34 -22.20
N TRP A 266 8.82 5.05 -23.41
CA TRP A 266 8.94 6.03 -24.46
C TRP A 266 7.58 6.53 -24.94
N GLN A 267 7.43 7.83 -25.09
CA GLN A 267 6.18 8.41 -25.58
C GLN A 267 6.07 8.29 -27.09
N ARG A 268 5.04 7.60 -27.54
CA ARG A 268 4.78 7.37 -28.97
C ARG A 268 4.58 8.66 -29.77
N ALA A 269 3.94 9.67 -29.18
CA ALA A 269 3.67 10.96 -29.82
C ALA A 269 4.94 11.77 -30.11
N THR A 270 6.05 11.45 -29.43
CA THR A 270 7.32 12.17 -29.56
C THR A 270 8.41 11.33 -30.23
N ALA A 271 8.07 10.11 -30.67
CA ALA A 271 9.01 9.15 -31.24
C ALA A 271 9.88 9.75 -32.37
N ASP A 272 9.28 10.45 -33.33
CA ASP A 272 9.97 11.04 -34.45
C ASP A 272 10.89 12.20 -34.00
N LYS A 273 10.46 13.00 -33.04
CA LYS A 273 11.22 14.15 -32.52
C LYS A 273 12.51 13.70 -31.84
N PHE A 274 12.48 12.59 -31.08
CA PHE A 274 13.60 12.10 -30.30
C PHE A 274 14.35 10.91 -30.92
N LYS A 275 14.05 10.56 -32.18
CA LYS A 275 14.69 9.43 -32.89
C LYS A 275 14.68 8.13 -32.08
N MET A 276 13.54 7.81 -31.54
CA MET A 276 13.38 6.65 -30.66
C MET A 276 13.73 5.34 -31.37
N PRO A 277 14.23 4.32 -30.62
CA PRO A 277 14.36 2.97 -31.14
C PRO A 277 13.05 2.47 -31.72
N SER A 278 13.10 1.71 -32.82
CA SER A 278 11.91 1.12 -33.41
C SER A 278 11.28 0.12 -32.45
N GLY A 279 10.09 0.44 -31.96
CA GLY A 279 9.33 -0.39 -31.04
C GLY A 279 9.07 0.32 -29.69
N TYR A 280 8.03 -0.14 -29.04
CA TYR A 280 7.69 0.30 -27.67
C TYR A 280 8.56 -0.49 -26.70
N HIS A 281 9.52 0.14 -26.06
CA HIS A 281 10.43 -0.53 -25.13
C HIS A 281 10.32 0.10 -23.75
N SER A 282 10.11 -0.75 -22.74
CA SER A 282 10.49 -0.43 -21.38
C SER A 282 11.96 -0.77 -21.19
N GLU A 283 12.72 0.13 -20.63
CA GLU A 283 14.09 -0.15 -20.16
C GLU A 283 14.06 -0.36 -18.66
N TYR A 284 14.86 -1.31 -18.19
CA TYR A 284 14.96 -1.66 -16.79
C TYR A 284 16.38 -1.41 -16.30
N PRO A 285 16.57 -0.76 -15.15
CA PRO A 285 17.89 -0.69 -14.53
C PRO A 285 18.37 -2.09 -14.16
N ALA A 286 19.68 -2.32 -14.19
CA ALA A 286 20.27 -3.60 -13.84
C ALA A 286 19.95 -4.02 -12.39
N GLU A 287 19.75 -3.05 -11.51
CA GLU A 287 19.40 -3.24 -10.11
C GLU A 287 18.01 -3.87 -9.92
N THR A 288 17.05 -3.57 -10.79
CA THR A 288 15.69 -4.09 -10.68
C THR A 288 15.53 -5.51 -11.24
N LYS A 289 16.51 -6.00 -12.00
CA LYS A 289 16.50 -7.39 -12.51
C LYS A 289 16.71 -8.44 -11.42
N LYS A 290 17.07 -8.04 -10.21
CA LYS A 290 17.14 -8.93 -9.07
C LYS A 290 15.74 -9.10 -8.49
N GLN A 291 15.14 -10.27 -8.67
CA GLN A 291 13.96 -10.64 -7.90
C GLN A 291 14.33 -10.63 -6.42
N TYR A 292 13.80 -9.68 -5.70
CA TYR A 292 13.90 -9.67 -4.25
C TYR A 292 12.89 -10.65 -3.70
N THR A 293 13.35 -11.88 -3.52
CA THR A 293 12.64 -12.83 -2.69
C THR A 293 12.80 -12.33 -1.27
N PHE A 294 11.72 -11.96 -0.63
CA PHE A 294 11.71 -11.69 0.81
C PHE A 294 12.05 -13.02 1.51
N LYS A 295 13.35 -13.25 1.73
CA LYS A 295 13.89 -14.53 2.23
C LYS A 295 13.60 -14.78 3.69
N ASN A 296 12.62 -14.15 4.29
CA ASN A 296 12.42 -14.37 5.70
C ASN A 296 10.99 -14.80 6.01
N THR A 297 10.92 -15.79 6.81
CA THR A 297 10.03 -16.12 7.94
C THR A 297 8.74 -15.27 8.09
N THR A 298 8.61 -14.14 7.43
CA THR A 298 7.41 -13.32 7.38
C THR A 298 6.60 -13.80 6.19
N ASN A 299 5.50 -14.47 6.49
CA ASN A 299 4.53 -14.86 5.47
C ASN A 299 3.78 -13.61 5.01
N LEU A 300 4.17 -13.04 3.87
CA LEU A 300 3.47 -11.89 3.29
C LEU A 300 2.02 -12.21 2.90
N LYS A 301 1.74 -13.49 2.68
CA LYS A 301 0.41 -13.98 2.36
C LYS A 301 -0.51 -13.92 3.57
N ASN A 302 -1.68 -13.31 3.40
CA ASN A 302 -2.74 -13.26 4.40
C ASN A 302 -2.45 -12.45 5.69
N GLU A 303 -1.33 -11.71 5.74
CA GLU A 303 -1.01 -10.84 6.87
C GLU A 303 -0.90 -9.38 6.41
N TYR A 304 -1.10 -8.44 7.33
CA TYR A 304 -0.88 -7.04 7.07
C TYR A 304 0.59 -6.68 7.29
N HIS A 305 1.18 -6.07 6.28
CA HIS A 305 2.52 -5.54 6.30
C HIS A 305 2.53 -4.06 5.97
N THR A 306 3.55 -3.36 6.43
CA THR A 306 3.80 -1.97 6.06
C THR A 306 4.78 -1.95 4.89
N TYR A 307 4.36 -1.39 3.78
CA TYR A 307 5.18 -1.18 2.59
C TYR A 307 5.55 0.28 2.50
N GLY A 308 6.84 0.58 2.39
CA GLY A 308 7.36 1.94 2.36
C GLY A 308 8.06 2.25 1.03
N PHE A 309 7.87 3.47 0.55
CA PHE A 309 8.55 4.04 -0.59
C PHE A 309 9.15 5.38 -0.23
N LYS A 310 10.47 5.43 -0.11
CA LYS A 310 11.24 6.66 0.10
C LYS A 310 11.80 7.11 -1.24
N TRP A 311 11.56 8.35 -1.58
CA TRP A 311 12.05 8.96 -2.80
C TRP A 311 12.67 10.32 -2.50
N THR A 312 13.96 10.46 -2.85
CA THR A 312 14.77 11.66 -2.68
C THR A 312 15.42 12.04 -4.00
N PRO A 313 16.07 13.20 -4.11
CA PRO A 313 16.90 13.53 -5.30
C PRO A 313 18.04 12.54 -5.56
N GLU A 314 18.48 11.78 -4.55
CA GLU A 314 19.60 10.86 -4.65
C GLU A 314 19.18 9.42 -4.88
N GLU A 315 18.05 8.99 -4.31
CA GLU A 315 17.68 7.58 -4.30
C GLU A 315 16.17 7.35 -4.23
N MET A 316 15.74 6.21 -4.74
CA MET A 316 14.44 5.58 -4.46
C MET A 316 14.68 4.29 -3.68
N THR A 317 14.01 4.14 -2.54
CA THR A 317 14.15 2.97 -1.68
C THR A 317 12.79 2.40 -1.35
N VAL A 318 12.66 1.07 -1.44
CA VAL A 318 11.46 0.35 -1.04
C VAL A 318 11.74 -0.55 0.16
N SER A 319 10.76 -0.65 1.04
CA SER A 319 10.87 -1.40 2.29
C SER A 319 9.61 -2.18 2.62
N VAL A 320 9.77 -3.25 3.40
CA VAL A 320 8.68 -3.99 4.04
C VAL A 320 8.96 -4.05 5.53
N ASP A 321 7.99 -3.66 6.35
CA ASP A 321 8.11 -3.60 7.81
C ASP A 321 9.38 -2.86 8.29
N GLY A 322 9.72 -1.78 7.58
CA GLY A 322 10.90 -0.97 7.85
C GLY A 322 12.24 -1.58 7.41
N THR A 323 12.22 -2.77 6.78
CA THR A 323 13.42 -3.38 6.22
C THR A 323 13.53 -3.03 4.73
N GLU A 324 14.55 -2.27 4.37
CA GLU A 324 14.83 -1.92 2.98
C GLU A 324 15.25 -3.16 2.19
N TYR A 325 14.68 -3.34 1.02
CA TYR A 325 14.98 -4.50 0.17
C TYR A 325 15.42 -4.12 -1.25
N MET A 326 15.19 -2.88 -1.68
CA MET A 326 15.75 -2.32 -2.90
C MET A 326 16.10 -0.84 -2.68
N THR A 327 17.25 -0.44 -3.19
CA THR A 327 17.63 0.97 -3.34
C THR A 327 18.11 1.19 -4.76
N PHE A 328 17.50 2.16 -5.44
CA PHE A 328 17.91 2.63 -6.76
C PHE A 328 18.58 3.98 -6.61
N ASN A 329 19.84 4.07 -7.09
CA ASN A 329 20.58 5.32 -7.03
C ASN A 329 20.24 6.18 -8.26
N MET A 330 19.59 7.32 -8.00
CA MET A 330 19.15 8.27 -9.02
C MET A 330 20.29 8.86 -9.85
N LYS A 331 21.50 8.96 -9.27
CA LYS A 331 22.67 9.54 -9.96
C LYS A 331 23.29 8.60 -10.97
N ASN A 332 23.12 7.31 -10.81
CA ASN A 332 23.68 6.33 -11.73
C ASN A 332 22.79 6.12 -12.96
N GLY A 333 21.54 6.60 -12.91
CA GLY A 333 20.59 6.46 -13.99
C GLY A 333 20.40 5.01 -14.45
N PHE A 334 19.76 4.83 -15.57
CA PHE A 334 19.68 3.56 -16.24
C PHE A 334 20.97 3.34 -17.03
N ASN A 335 21.75 2.33 -16.70
CA ASN A 335 23.00 1.99 -17.36
C ASN A 335 24.13 3.04 -17.30
N GLY A 336 24.14 3.92 -16.28
CA GLY A 336 25.18 4.94 -16.12
C GLY A 336 24.99 6.22 -16.94
N GLU A 337 23.81 6.39 -17.54
CA GLU A 337 23.44 7.61 -18.25
C GLU A 337 22.88 8.64 -17.29
N ASN A 338 23.52 9.81 -17.19
CA ASN A 338 23.05 10.91 -16.34
C ASN A 338 21.69 11.52 -16.78
N GLU A 339 21.09 11.04 -17.86
CA GLU A 339 19.88 11.61 -18.46
C GLU A 339 18.61 11.44 -17.61
N TYR A 340 18.64 10.59 -16.61
CA TYR A 340 17.45 10.22 -15.85
C TYR A 340 17.02 11.21 -14.79
N ASN A 341 17.94 12.01 -14.28
CA ASN A 341 17.66 12.91 -13.16
C ASN A 341 16.56 13.93 -13.46
N GLU A 342 16.46 14.39 -14.71
CA GLU A 342 15.44 15.39 -15.08
C GLU A 342 14.04 14.81 -15.13
N TYR A 343 13.87 13.57 -15.56
CA TYR A 343 12.56 12.94 -15.72
C TYR A 343 12.09 12.17 -14.49
N LEU A 344 13.01 11.69 -13.67
CA LEU A 344 12.72 11.13 -12.37
C LEU A 344 12.44 12.21 -11.31
N ALA A 345 12.87 13.45 -11.56
CA ALA A 345 12.58 14.62 -10.75
C ALA A 345 11.26 15.30 -11.15
N GLN A 346 10.24 14.51 -11.48
CA GLN A 346 8.92 15.01 -11.85
C GLN A 346 7.84 14.34 -11.00
N PRO A 347 6.75 15.04 -10.65
CA PRO A 347 5.76 14.50 -9.74
C PRO A 347 5.12 13.20 -10.23
N PHE A 348 4.99 12.27 -9.32
CA PHE A 348 4.25 11.01 -9.49
C PHE A 348 2.87 11.09 -8.84
N PHE A 349 1.96 10.24 -9.29
CA PHE A 349 0.69 9.95 -8.63
C PHE A 349 0.61 8.46 -8.26
N PHE A 350 -0.19 8.14 -7.23
CA PHE A 350 -0.35 6.79 -6.73
C PHE A 350 -1.35 5.98 -7.54
N ILE A 351 -1.07 4.69 -7.70
CA ILE A 351 -1.95 3.73 -8.34
C ILE A 351 -1.94 2.42 -7.56
N PHE A 352 -3.13 1.86 -7.33
CA PHE A 352 -3.33 0.53 -6.79
C PHE A 352 -4.11 -0.32 -7.76
N THR A 353 -3.60 -1.49 -8.05
CA THR A 353 -4.26 -2.47 -8.92
C THR A 353 -4.32 -3.83 -8.25
N ASN A 354 -5.31 -4.62 -8.60
CA ASN A 354 -5.42 -6.02 -8.20
C ASN A 354 -5.86 -6.86 -9.40
N TYR A 355 -4.95 -7.00 -10.35
CA TYR A 355 -5.24 -7.68 -11.62
C TYR A 355 -5.29 -9.19 -11.47
N VAL A 356 -5.74 -9.83 -12.53
CA VAL A 356 -5.78 -11.29 -12.66
C VAL A 356 -4.88 -11.68 -13.84
N MET A 357 -3.96 -12.58 -13.60
CA MET A 357 -3.16 -13.22 -14.66
C MET A 357 -4.06 -14.18 -15.44
N VAL A 358 -4.69 -13.67 -16.49
CA VAL A 358 -5.59 -14.45 -17.35
C VAL A 358 -4.82 -15.13 -18.49
N PRO A 359 -5.37 -16.20 -19.12
CA PRO A 359 -4.68 -16.91 -20.19
C PRO A 359 -4.30 -16.08 -21.41
N ASP A 360 -5.04 -14.99 -21.68
CA ASP A 360 -4.75 -14.06 -22.76
C ASP A 360 -3.79 -12.92 -22.35
N TYR A 361 -3.39 -12.87 -21.08
CA TYR A 361 -2.33 -12.00 -20.59
C TYR A 361 -1.01 -12.75 -20.60
N THR A 362 -0.20 -12.51 -21.63
CA THR A 362 1.16 -13.07 -21.73
C THR A 362 2.15 -12.08 -21.13
N ASP A 363 2.50 -12.27 -19.88
CA ASP A 363 3.57 -11.53 -19.24
C ASP A 363 4.91 -12.28 -19.38
N MET A 364 5.97 -11.52 -19.54
CA MET A 364 7.34 -12.05 -19.59
C MET A 364 7.74 -12.77 -18.29
N ASN A 365 7.13 -12.41 -17.16
CA ASN A 365 7.41 -13.02 -15.86
C ASN A 365 6.84 -14.43 -15.68
N THR A 366 5.87 -14.83 -16.51
CA THR A 366 5.36 -16.21 -16.51
C THR A 366 6.15 -17.14 -17.43
N ASN A 367 7.21 -16.63 -18.12
CA ASN A 367 7.93 -17.37 -19.17
C ASN A 367 6.98 -17.94 -20.24
N GLY A 368 5.92 -17.21 -20.59
CA GLY A 368 4.90 -17.64 -21.55
C GLY A 368 3.99 -18.77 -21.07
N LYS A 369 4.03 -19.15 -19.79
CA LYS A 369 3.09 -20.12 -19.24
C LYS A 369 1.76 -19.46 -18.93
N GLN A 370 0.69 -20.10 -19.40
CA GLN A 370 -0.66 -19.70 -18.99
C GLN A 370 -0.85 -19.97 -17.49
N VAL A 371 -1.21 -18.93 -16.76
CA VAL A 371 -1.58 -19.06 -15.35
C VAL A 371 -3.09 -19.30 -15.26
N VAL A 372 -3.48 -20.36 -14.61
CA VAL A 372 -4.89 -20.63 -14.32
C VAL A 372 -5.23 -19.99 -12.97
N PRO A 373 -6.08 -18.96 -12.93
CA PRO A 373 -6.51 -18.37 -11.68
C PRO A 373 -7.16 -19.39 -10.76
N ALA A 374 -6.75 -19.42 -9.50
CA ALA A 374 -7.27 -20.30 -8.49
C ALA A 374 -7.61 -19.54 -7.20
N GLU A 375 -8.47 -20.13 -6.37
CA GLU A 375 -8.81 -19.61 -5.03
C GLU A 375 -9.34 -18.16 -5.01
N MET A 376 -10.18 -17.79 -5.96
CA MET A 376 -10.84 -16.48 -5.98
C MET A 376 -11.95 -16.40 -4.92
N PRO A 377 -12.30 -15.19 -4.43
CA PRO A 377 -11.82 -13.87 -4.89
C PRO A 377 -10.41 -13.55 -4.42
N TYR A 378 -9.69 -12.73 -5.20
CA TYR A 378 -8.47 -12.08 -4.74
C TYR A 378 -8.83 -10.75 -4.10
N GLU A 379 -8.47 -10.55 -2.86
CA GLU A 379 -8.81 -9.36 -2.09
C GLU A 379 -7.54 -8.65 -1.62
N PHE A 380 -7.29 -7.48 -2.18
CA PHE A 380 -6.24 -6.58 -1.77
C PHE A 380 -6.83 -5.58 -0.78
N PHE A 381 -6.40 -5.67 0.47
CA PHE A 381 -6.85 -4.75 1.52
C PHE A 381 -5.77 -3.74 1.82
N ILE A 382 -6.15 -2.47 1.84
CA ILE A 382 -5.26 -1.35 2.21
C ILE A 382 -5.91 -0.65 3.40
N ASP A 383 -5.21 -0.67 4.54
CA ASP A 383 -5.65 -0.05 5.79
C ASP A 383 -5.48 1.47 5.75
N TYR A 384 -4.35 1.92 5.20
CA TYR A 384 -4.09 3.33 4.97
C TYR A 384 -3.03 3.54 3.87
N ILE A 385 -3.02 4.76 3.33
CA ILE A 385 -1.88 5.35 2.63
C ILE A 385 -1.53 6.67 3.28
N ARG A 386 -0.23 6.94 3.48
CA ARG A 386 0.29 8.17 4.06
C ARG A 386 1.48 8.68 3.28
N LEU A 387 1.50 9.96 2.98
CA LEU A 387 2.62 10.66 2.37
C LEU A 387 3.21 11.63 3.37
N TYR A 388 4.52 11.56 3.52
CA TYR A 388 5.30 12.45 4.38
C TYR A 388 6.38 13.14 3.55
N GLN A 389 6.62 14.41 3.83
CA GLN A 389 7.64 15.18 3.14
C GLN A 389 8.47 16.01 4.11
N THR A 390 9.70 16.31 3.73
CA THR A 390 10.54 17.27 4.44
C THR A 390 10.28 18.68 3.89
N GLU A 391 10.54 19.71 4.68
CA GLU A 391 10.40 21.11 4.22
C GLU A 391 11.38 21.49 3.10
N LYS A 392 12.46 20.71 2.94
CA LYS A 392 13.53 21.02 1.99
C LYS A 392 13.36 20.37 0.63
N GLU A 393 12.72 19.20 0.57
CA GLU A 393 12.78 18.33 -0.60
C GLU A 393 11.43 18.02 -1.19
N GLY A 394 10.38 18.08 -0.37
CA GLY A 394 9.06 17.61 -0.77
C GLY A 394 8.19 18.72 -1.35
N MET A 395 7.51 18.41 -2.43
CA MET A 395 6.39 19.20 -2.95
C MET A 395 5.26 18.27 -3.34
N TYR A 396 4.03 18.68 -3.08
CA TYR A 396 2.84 18.01 -3.56
C TYR A 396 1.88 19.00 -4.22
N TYR A 397 1.07 18.48 -5.13
CA TYR A 397 0.08 19.24 -5.87
C TYR A 397 -1.26 18.56 -5.67
N LEU A 398 -2.21 19.29 -5.11
CA LEU A 398 -3.59 18.85 -5.00
C LEU A 398 -4.35 19.31 -6.23
N GLY A 399 -5.04 18.38 -6.86
CA GLY A 399 -6.06 18.52 -7.89
C GLY A 399 -5.93 19.62 -8.93
N GLU A 400 -6.71 19.52 -9.98
CA GLU A 400 -7.04 20.65 -10.87
C GLU A 400 -8.40 21.23 -10.54
#